data_1105c66f31fa81e0a5cce8b14d33527d
#
_entry.id   1105c66f31fa81e0a5cce8b14d33527d
#
_cell.length_a   1.000
_cell.length_b   1.000
_cell.length_c   1.000
_cell.angle_alpha   90.00
_cell.angle_beta   90.00
_cell.angle_gamma   90.00
#
_symmetry.space_group_name_H-M   'P 1'
#
loop_
_entity.id
_entity.type
_entity.pdbx_description
1 polymer ?
#
loop_
_entity_poly.entity_id
_entity_poly.type
_entity_poly.pdbx_seq_one_letter_code
_entity_poly.pdbx_strand_id
1 'polypeptide(L)'
;MRFAVTGANGFVGRHLVAAARAASWDVVGIVRSAEAAAEVERAGGRPALVRALDAPALAPVFAGADAVAHLAQIGAGEPEAYQSVNVAGTRQVAEAAARAGVPRLAFFSGLGVARYGQKPRTTDRYFLSKLGAEMALYSSPLAVDVFRPSYVVGPGDSLIRALVRAIAEGVVERPGDGSYRMQPIAVADAADALLAAAGSAPGSDPPHRVFDLVGPEPITYDALVARVAARAGARGLPDRYRLTSVAIAEADRQARAGGYHGMKPDELDCLLCDEVADAGPLARFLGRPLIGLDAALDVAIAAVSSSG
;
A
#
# COMPACT_ATOMS: atom_id res chain seq x y z
N MET A 1 9.90 -20.36 7.88
CA MET A 1 9.20 -19.32 8.67
C MET A 1 7.70 -19.48 8.50
N ARG A 2 6.95 -19.26 9.58
CA ARG A 2 5.49 -19.09 9.55
C ARG A 2 5.15 -17.60 9.61
N PHE A 3 4.41 -17.12 8.62
CA PHE A 3 4.15 -15.72 8.43
C PHE A 3 2.65 -15.44 8.34
N ALA A 4 2.12 -14.58 9.18
CA ALA A 4 0.71 -14.21 9.18
C ALA A 4 0.53 -12.84 8.53
N VAL A 5 -0.44 -12.71 7.62
CA VAL A 5 -0.68 -11.49 6.85
C VAL A 5 -2.15 -11.09 6.96
N THR A 6 -2.45 -9.95 7.59
CA THR A 6 -3.80 -9.37 7.52
C THR A 6 -3.93 -8.52 6.26
N GLY A 7 -5.12 -8.49 5.67
CA GLY A 7 -5.30 -7.83 4.37
C GLY A 7 -4.62 -8.58 3.21
N ALA A 8 -4.46 -9.89 3.37
CA ALA A 8 -3.74 -10.76 2.44
C ALA A 8 -4.33 -10.80 1.03
N ASN A 9 -5.63 -10.55 0.87
CA ASN A 9 -6.32 -10.47 -0.42
C ASN A 9 -6.24 -9.08 -1.08
N GLY A 10 -5.71 -8.07 -0.39
CA GLY A 10 -5.50 -6.73 -0.93
C GLY A 10 -4.41 -6.69 -2.00
N PHE A 11 -4.27 -5.53 -2.66
CA PHE A 11 -3.28 -5.34 -3.73
C PHE A 11 -1.85 -5.72 -3.29
N VAL A 12 -1.30 -5.10 -2.25
CA VAL A 12 0.03 -5.43 -1.72
C VAL A 12 0.04 -6.82 -1.06
N GLY A 13 -1.05 -7.18 -0.36
CA GLY A 13 -1.16 -8.42 0.39
C GLY A 13 -0.96 -9.67 -0.46
N ARG A 14 -1.61 -9.76 -1.62
CA ARG A 14 -1.46 -10.94 -2.51
C ARG A 14 -0.06 -11.05 -3.10
N HIS A 15 0.60 -9.93 -3.41
CA HIS A 15 2.00 -9.92 -3.85
C HIS A 15 2.94 -10.37 -2.72
N LEU A 16 2.70 -9.91 -1.50
CA LEU A 16 3.45 -10.34 -0.32
C LEU A 16 3.28 -11.84 -0.05
N VAL A 17 2.03 -12.35 -0.12
CA VAL A 17 1.76 -13.79 0.01
C VAL A 17 2.52 -14.59 -1.02
N ALA A 18 2.46 -14.21 -2.30
CA ALA A 18 3.16 -14.88 -3.39
C ALA A 18 4.69 -14.85 -3.19
N ALA A 19 5.25 -13.69 -2.83
CA ALA A 19 6.69 -13.55 -2.57
C ALA A 19 7.16 -14.40 -1.37
N ALA A 20 6.41 -14.42 -0.27
CA ALA A 20 6.71 -15.25 0.89
C ALA A 20 6.65 -16.75 0.55
N ARG A 21 5.68 -17.16 -0.27
CA ARG A 21 5.60 -18.57 -0.74
C ARG A 21 6.75 -18.93 -1.66
N ALA A 22 7.18 -18.02 -2.55
CA ALA A 22 8.38 -18.23 -3.37
C ALA A 22 9.65 -18.40 -2.50
N ALA A 23 9.70 -17.74 -1.35
CA ALA A 23 10.75 -17.94 -0.34
C ALA A 23 10.54 -19.20 0.54
N SER A 24 9.58 -20.06 0.21
CA SER A 24 9.23 -21.30 0.94
C SER A 24 8.73 -21.08 2.37
N TRP A 25 8.10 -19.93 2.64
CA TRP A 25 7.49 -19.67 3.96
C TRP A 25 6.07 -20.28 4.06
N ASP A 26 5.66 -20.71 5.26
CA ASP A 26 4.27 -21.06 5.55
C ASP A 26 3.47 -19.77 5.79
N VAL A 27 2.59 -19.40 4.86
CA VAL A 27 1.86 -18.13 4.90
C VAL A 27 0.41 -18.37 5.26
N VAL A 28 -0.05 -17.68 6.31
CA VAL A 28 -1.45 -17.62 6.74
C VAL A 28 -2.00 -16.25 6.39
N GLY A 29 -2.93 -16.17 5.42
CA GLY A 29 -3.61 -14.94 5.04
C GLY A 29 -4.93 -14.76 5.77
N ILE A 30 -5.04 -13.70 6.58
CA ILE A 30 -6.26 -13.37 7.31
C ILE A 30 -7.20 -12.59 6.40
N VAL A 31 -8.42 -13.10 6.23
CA VAL A 31 -9.45 -12.57 5.35
C VAL A 31 -10.84 -12.59 6.01
N ARG A 32 -11.79 -11.82 5.49
CA ARG A 32 -13.13 -11.64 6.07
C ARG A 32 -14.23 -12.45 5.37
N SER A 33 -13.98 -12.94 4.15
CA SER A 33 -14.99 -13.63 3.34
C SER A 33 -14.39 -14.82 2.58
N ALA A 34 -15.23 -15.72 2.10
CA ALA A 34 -14.84 -16.87 1.31
C ALA A 34 -14.23 -16.48 -0.05
N GLU A 35 -14.74 -15.41 -0.67
CA GLU A 35 -14.21 -14.87 -1.92
C GLU A 35 -12.76 -14.40 -1.74
N ALA A 36 -12.51 -13.67 -0.63
CA ALA A 36 -11.17 -13.23 -0.27
C ALA A 36 -10.23 -14.42 0.07
N ALA A 37 -10.76 -15.51 0.62
CA ALA A 37 -10.01 -16.73 0.89
C ALA A 37 -9.47 -17.35 -0.42
N ALA A 38 -10.30 -17.45 -1.45
CA ALA A 38 -9.89 -17.95 -2.76
C ALA A 38 -8.76 -17.11 -3.41
N GLU A 39 -8.68 -15.81 -3.12
CA GLU A 39 -7.57 -14.97 -3.60
C GLU A 39 -6.26 -15.29 -2.88
N VAL A 40 -6.31 -15.56 -1.57
CA VAL A 40 -5.14 -16.00 -0.80
C VAL A 40 -4.63 -17.35 -1.27
N GLU A 41 -5.54 -18.30 -1.54
CA GLU A 41 -5.19 -19.62 -2.07
C GLU A 41 -4.54 -19.51 -3.45
N ARG A 42 -5.07 -18.66 -4.34
CA ARG A 42 -4.45 -18.39 -5.66
C ARG A 42 -3.05 -17.79 -5.55
N ALA A 43 -2.77 -17.01 -4.52
CA ALA A 43 -1.43 -16.51 -4.20
C ALA A 43 -0.54 -17.55 -3.52
N GLY A 44 -1.04 -18.76 -3.25
CA GLY A 44 -0.32 -19.87 -2.62
C GLY A 44 -0.32 -19.86 -1.10
N GLY A 45 -1.03 -18.94 -0.45
CA GLY A 45 -1.18 -18.89 1.00
C GLY A 45 -2.32 -19.77 1.51
N ARG A 46 -2.35 -20.01 2.82
CA ARG A 46 -3.44 -20.69 3.51
C ARG A 46 -4.37 -19.64 4.14
N PRO A 47 -5.65 -19.56 3.74
CA PRO A 47 -6.56 -18.56 4.31
C PRO A 47 -6.97 -18.90 5.73
N ALA A 48 -7.14 -17.86 6.57
CA ALA A 48 -7.82 -17.92 7.86
C ALA A 48 -8.98 -16.91 7.84
N LEU A 49 -10.21 -17.42 8.01
CA LEU A 49 -11.41 -16.60 7.99
C LEU A 49 -11.63 -15.97 9.36
N VAL A 50 -11.40 -14.65 9.46
CA VAL A 50 -11.62 -13.84 10.64
C VAL A 50 -12.45 -12.62 10.27
N ARG A 51 -13.69 -12.56 10.76
CA ARG A 51 -14.67 -11.54 10.32
C ARG A 51 -14.37 -10.13 10.80
N ALA A 52 -13.73 -10.00 11.95
CA ALA A 52 -13.33 -8.71 12.54
C ALA A 52 -11.89 -8.80 13.06
N LEU A 53 -11.19 -7.65 13.03
CA LEU A 53 -9.87 -7.55 13.67
C LEU A 53 -10.08 -7.44 15.19
N ASP A 54 -10.21 -8.59 15.86
CA ASP A 54 -10.26 -8.64 17.32
C ASP A 54 -9.22 -9.62 17.87
N ALA A 55 -8.63 -9.28 19.02
CA ALA A 55 -7.50 -10.03 19.56
C ALA A 55 -7.84 -11.47 19.93
N PRO A 56 -9.01 -11.80 20.52
CA PRO A 56 -9.39 -13.18 20.78
C PRO A 56 -9.47 -14.07 19.52
N ALA A 57 -9.99 -13.55 18.42
CA ALA A 57 -10.09 -14.31 17.17
C ALA A 57 -8.75 -14.43 16.44
N LEU A 58 -7.89 -13.41 16.54
CA LEU A 58 -6.61 -13.37 15.84
C LEU A 58 -5.50 -14.14 16.58
N ALA A 59 -5.46 -14.14 17.91
CA ALA A 59 -4.37 -14.74 18.66
C ALA A 59 -4.16 -16.24 18.35
N PRO A 60 -5.19 -17.09 18.20
CA PRO A 60 -5.01 -18.49 17.79
C PRO A 60 -4.44 -18.61 16.36
N VAL A 61 -4.77 -17.69 15.46
CA VAL A 61 -4.25 -17.67 14.08
C VAL A 61 -2.77 -17.30 14.06
N PHE A 62 -2.34 -16.38 14.92
CA PHE A 62 -0.95 -15.94 15.07
C PHE A 62 -0.08 -16.91 15.89
N ALA A 63 -0.67 -17.89 16.58
CA ALA A 63 0.10 -18.83 17.39
C ALA A 63 1.18 -19.56 16.56
N GLY A 64 2.43 -19.44 17.01
CA GLY A 64 3.60 -20.00 16.34
C GLY A 64 4.02 -19.27 15.06
N ALA A 65 3.48 -18.07 14.79
CA ALA A 65 4.00 -17.23 13.72
C ALA A 65 5.32 -16.57 14.15
N ASP A 66 6.29 -16.56 13.25
CA ASP A 66 7.58 -15.88 13.44
C ASP A 66 7.45 -14.36 13.26
N ALA A 67 6.49 -13.91 12.44
CA ALA A 67 6.19 -12.51 12.23
C ALA A 67 4.74 -12.31 11.74
N VAL A 68 4.24 -11.08 11.90
CA VAL A 68 2.95 -10.62 11.37
C VAL A 68 3.18 -9.43 10.44
N ALA A 69 2.57 -9.44 9.24
CA ALA A 69 2.39 -8.24 8.43
C ALA A 69 0.94 -7.74 8.55
N HIS A 70 0.80 -6.48 8.97
CA HIS A 70 -0.52 -5.85 9.09
C HIS A 70 -0.76 -4.84 7.96
N LEU A 71 -1.54 -5.30 6.93
CA LEU A 71 -1.91 -4.52 5.77
C LEU A 71 -3.43 -4.25 5.71
N ALA A 72 -4.23 -4.87 6.58
CA ALA A 72 -5.67 -4.64 6.61
C ALA A 72 -5.99 -3.21 7.04
N GLN A 73 -6.65 -2.46 6.17
CA GLN A 73 -7.03 -1.06 6.38
C GLN A 73 -8.17 -0.66 5.44
N ILE A 74 -8.74 0.50 5.68
CA ILE A 74 -9.59 1.20 4.72
C ILE A 74 -8.88 2.48 4.26
N GLY A 75 -8.99 2.80 2.97
CA GLY A 75 -8.43 4.04 2.36
C GLY A 75 -9.46 5.15 2.21
N ALA A 76 -10.76 4.82 2.32
CA ALA A 76 -11.85 5.79 2.27
C ALA A 76 -12.99 5.35 3.18
N GLY A 77 -13.66 6.31 3.83
CA GLY A 77 -14.78 6.01 4.72
C GLY A 77 -15.13 7.18 5.63
N GLU A 78 -16.14 6.97 6.47
CA GLU A 78 -16.52 7.92 7.51
C GLU A 78 -15.50 7.87 8.69
N PRO A 79 -15.43 8.94 9.51
CA PRO A 79 -14.45 9.02 10.62
C PRO A 79 -14.49 7.82 11.56
N GLU A 80 -15.69 7.33 11.87
CA GLU A 80 -15.92 6.20 12.76
C GLU A 80 -15.36 4.90 12.17
N ALA A 81 -15.44 4.72 10.85
CA ALA A 81 -14.86 3.57 10.15
C ALA A 81 -13.33 3.59 10.21
N TYR A 82 -12.71 4.76 10.00
CA TYR A 82 -11.27 4.91 10.18
C TYR A 82 -10.83 4.61 11.61
N GLN A 83 -11.56 5.13 12.60
CA GLN A 83 -11.26 4.89 14.00
C GLN A 83 -11.40 3.41 14.37
N SER A 84 -12.44 2.75 13.90
CA SER A 84 -12.72 1.35 14.22
C SER A 84 -11.79 0.38 13.49
N VAL A 85 -11.54 0.58 12.19
CA VAL A 85 -10.76 -0.35 11.37
C VAL A 85 -9.28 -0.04 11.45
N ASN A 86 -8.86 1.21 11.17
CA ASN A 86 -7.43 1.52 11.07
C ASN A 86 -6.79 1.66 12.45
N VAL A 87 -7.43 2.33 13.41
CA VAL A 87 -6.82 2.58 14.73
C VAL A 87 -7.09 1.44 15.71
N ALA A 88 -8.37 1.19 16.02
CA ALA A 88 -8.74 0.16 16.98
C ALA A 88 -8.39 -1.25 16.46
N GLY A 89 -8.63 -1.52 15.16
CA GLY A 89 -8.23 -2.78 14.54
C GLY A 89 -6.73 -3.03 14.62
N THR A 90 -5.88 -2.03 14.36
CA THR A 90 -4.43 -2.14 14.51
C THR A 90 -4.02 -2.45 15.96
N ARG A 91 -4.67 -1.81 16.94
CA ARG A 91 -4.45 -2.11 18.37
C ARG A 91 -4.79 -3.57 18.68
N GLN A 92 -5.91 -4.08 18.16
CA GLN A 92 -6.31 -5.48 18.35
C GLN A 92 -5.34 -6.46 17.70
N VAL A 93 -4.81 -6.13 16.51
CA VAL A 93 -3.77 -6.93 15.85
C VAL A 93 -2.49 -6.97 16.68
N ALA A 94 -2.04 -5.83 17.22
CA ALA A 94 -0.87 -5.77 18.10
C ALA A 94 -1.08 -6.59 19.38
N GLU A 95 -2.25 -6.47 20.00
CA GLU A 95 -2.61 -7.26 21.20
C GLU A 95 -2.62 -8.76 20.91
N ALA A 96 -3.21 -9.18 19.79
CA ALA A 96 -3.22 -10.57 19.36
C ALA A 96 -1.82 -11.13 19.13
N ALA A 97 -0.96 -10.36 18.46
CA ALA A 97 0.42 -10.73 18.18
C ALA A 97 1.22 -10.87 19.50
N ALA A 98 1.06 -9.92 20.43
CA ALA A 98 1.70 -9.99 21.75
C ALA A 98 1.23 -11.21 22.55
N ARG A 99 -0.09 -11.48 22.58
CA ARG A 99 -0.65 -12.68 23.25
C ARG A 99 -0.15 -14.00 22.65
N ALA A 100 0.08 -14.01 21.34
CA ALA A 100 0.60 -15.18 20.63
C ALA A 100 2.12 -15.32 20.72
N GLY A 101 2.83 -14.38 21.37
CA GLY A 101 4.28 -14.39 21.51
C GLY A 101 5.01 -14.10 20.20
N VAL A 102 4.36 -13.42 19.24
CA VAL A 102 5.00 -13.02 17.98
C VAL A 102 6.05 -11.96 18.25
N PRO A 103 7.32 -12.14 17.82
CA PRO A 103 8.39 -11.22 18.18
C PRO A 103 8.37 -9.91 17.40
N ARG A 104 7.80 -9.88 16.17
CA ARG A 104 7.88 -8.73 15.25
C ARG A 104 6.62 -8.54 14.45
N LEU A 105 6.24 -7.26 14.26
CA LEU A 105 5.12 -6.85 13.43
C LEU A 105 5.58 -5.82 12.39
N ALA A 106 5.35 -6.09 11.12
CA ALA A 106 5.51 -5.14 10.03
C ALA A 106 4.16 -4.45 9.72
N PHE A 107 4.14 -3.12 9.66
CA PHE A 107 2.94 -2.33 9.44
C PHE A 107 3.05 -1.49 8.18
N PHE A 108 1.99 -1.51 7.37
CA PHE A 108 1.89 -0.71 6.15
C PHE A 108 1.10 0.57 6.42
N SER A 109 1.83 1.68 6.58
CA SER A 109 1.31 3.02 6.89
C SER A 109 1.06 3.84 5.62
N GLY A 110 1.40 5.13 5.60
CA GLY A 110 1.35 6.04 4.46
C GLY A 110 2.38 7.16 4.61
N LEU A 111 2.98 7.60 3.51
CA LEU A 111 4.08 8.57 3.55
C LEU A 111 3.66 9.94 4.11
N GLY A 112 2.42 10.36 3.83
CA GLY A 112 1.87 11.62 4.35
C GLY A 112 1.86 11.71 5.88
N VAL A 113 1.90 10.58 6.61
CA VAL A 113 2.02 10.55 8.09
C VAL A 113 3.28 11.25 8.56
N ALA A 114 4.40 11.10 7.84
CA ALA A 114 5.67 11.75 8.18
C ALA A 114 5.56 13.29 8.18
N ARG A 115 4.57 13.83 7.49
CA ARG A 115 4.39 15.27 7.26
C ARG A 115 3.01 15.76 7.69
N TYR A 116 2.31 14.99 8.54
CA TYR A 116 0.98 15.32 8.99
C TYR A 116 0.94 16.73 9.59
N GLY A 117 0.05 17.59 9.07
CA GLY A 117 -0.08 18.98 9.48
C GLY A 117 1.04 19.94 9.03
N GLN A 118 2.08 19.44 8.33
CA GLN A 118 3.22 20.25 7.88
C GLN A 118 3.16 20.63 6.41
N LYS A 119 2.33 19.93 5.63
CA LYS A 119 2.15 20.13 4.20
C LYS A 119 0.66 20.26 3.87
N PRO A 120 0.31 20.99 2.81
CA PRO A 120 -1.05 20.96 2.29
C PRO A 120 -1.52 19.53 2.03
N ARG A 121 -2.78 19.24 2.32
CA ARG A 121 -3.44 17.95 2.08
C ARG A 121 -2.87 16.74 2.84
N THR A 122 -2.05 16.97 3.89
CA THR A 122 -1.60 15.91 4.79
C THR A 122 -2.37 15.88 6.12
N THR A 123 -3.50 16.58 6.20
CA THR A 123 -4.38 16.64 7.38
C THR A 123 -5.67 15.88 7.20
N ASP A 124 -5.76 15.06 6.15
CA ASP A 124 -6.93 14.23 5.91
C ASP A 124 -7.13 13.15 6.98
N ARG A 125 -8.32 12.58 6.98
CA ARG A 125 -8.72 11.56 7.97
C ARG A 125 -7.99 10.25 7.81
N TYR A 126 -7.59 9.92 6.58
CA TYR A 126 -6.81 8.72 6.30
C TYR A 126 -5.44 8.81 6.98
N PHE A 127 -4.64 9.86 6.72
CA PHE A 127 -3.34 10.03 7.36
C PHE A 127 -3.44 10.18 8.88
N LEU A 128 -4.49 10.84 9.40
CA LEU A 128 -4.75 10.89 10.84
C LEU A 128 -4.96 9.47 11.41
N SER A 129 -5.74 8.65 10.73
CA SER A 129 -5.98 7.26 11.17
C SER A 129 -4.72 6.40 11.12
N LYS A 130 -3.86 6.61 10.10
CA LYS A 130 -2.58 5.92 10.01
C LYS A 130 -1.62 6.35 11.12
N LEU A 131 -1.57 7.65 11.43
CA LEU A 131 -0.81 8.16 12.58
C LEU A 131 -1.30 7.54 13.90
N GLY A 132 -2.62 7.49 14.11
CA GLY A 132 -3.21 6.83 15.28
C GLY A 132 -2.88 5.33 15.36
N ALA A 133 -2.82 4.64 14.23
CA ALA A 133 -2.41 3.26 14.14
C ALA A 133 -0.92 3.07 14.49
N GLU A 134 -0.02 3.92 13.98
CA GLU A 134 1.40 3.90 14.35
C GLU A 134 1.59 4.12 15.86
N MET A 135 0.89 5.09 16.45
CA MET A 135 0.95 5.37 17.90
C MET A 135 0.46 4.16 18.72
N ALA A 136 -0.59 3.46 18.26
CA ALA A 136 -1.06 2.25 18.91
C ALA A 136 -0.01 1.12 18.89
N LEU A 137 0.74 1.00 17.79
CA LEU A 137 1.82 0.02 17.65
C LEU A 137 3.04 0.37 18.52
N TYR A 138 3.46 1.63 18.54
CA TYR A 138 4.60 2.08 19.39
C TYR A 138 4.31 1.94 20.89
N SER A 139 3.03 1.89 21.27
CA SER A 139 2.61 1.64 22.65
C SER A 139 2.52 0.14 22.99
N SER A 140 2.80 -0.76 22.03
CA SER A 140 2.76 -2.20 22.23
C SER A 140 4.15 -2.75 22.65
N PRO A 141 4.24 -3.94 23.24
CA PRO A 141 5.51 -4.57 23.60
C PRO A 141 6.26 -5.21 22.41
N LEU A 142 5.74 -5.06 21.19
CA LEU A 142 6.27 -5.71 20.01
C LEU A 142 7.45 -4.92 19.41
N ALA A 143 8.37 -5.61 18.75
CA ALA A 143 9.23 -4.97 17.77
C ALA A 143 8.41 -4.64 16.51
N VAL A 144 8.42 -3.37 16.09
CA VAL A 144 7.56 -2.89 15.00
C VAL A 144 8.38 -2.24 13.89
N ASP A 145 8.14 -2.68 12.66
CA ASP A 145 8.66 -2.03 11.45
C ASP A 145 7.51 -1.33 10.72
N VAL A 146 7.58 -0.02 10.64
CA VAL A 146 6.59 0.81 9.96
C VAL A 146 7.10 1.15 8.56
N PHE A 147 6.32 0.80 7.55
CA PHE A 147 6.58 1.15 6.15
C PHE A 147 5.58 2.21 5.70
N ARG A 148 6.08 3.37 5.32
CA ARG A 148 5.29 4.53 4.87
C ARG A 148 5.39 4.66 3.34
N PRO A 149 4.50 4.00 2.57
CA PRO A 149 4.53 4.09 1.12
C PRO A 149 4.10 5.45 0.62
N SER A 150 4.74 5.89 -0.48
CA SER A 150 4.13 6.74 -1.48
C SER A 150 3.19 5.88 -2.32
N TYR A 151 3.20 5.99 -3.63
CA TYR A 151 2.37 5.18 -4.49
C TYR A 151 3.01 3.81 -4.81
N VAL A 152 2.24 2.72 -4.73
CA VAL A 152 2.76 1.37 -5.04
C VAL A 152 2.28 0.94 -6.43
N VAL A 153 3.21 0.60 -7.32
CA VAL A 153 2.96 0.23 -8.72
C VAL A 153 3.19 -1.26 -8.94
N GLY A 154 2.27 -1.91 -9.64
CA GLY A 154 2.42 -3.31 -10.03
C GLY A 154 1.16 -3.94 -10.62
N PRO A 155 1.17 -5.26 -10.92
CA PRO A 155 0.04 -5.98 -11.45
C PRO A 155 -1.20 -5.86 -10.58
N GLY A 156 -2.25 -5.25 -11.11
CA GLY A 156 -3.53 -5.07 -10.42
C GLY A 156 -3.67 -3.77 -9.63
N ASP A 157 -2.72 -2.85 -9.76
CA ASP A 157 -2.92 -1.50 -9.21
C ASP A 157 -4.01 -0.75 -9.99
N SER A 158 -4.74 0.12 -9.28
CA SER A 158 -5.93 0.78 -9.82
C SER A 158 -5.59 2.01 -10.66
N LEU A 159 -4.56 2.79 -10.29
CA LEU A 159 -4.21 4.03 -10.98
C LEU A 159 -3.63 3.75 -12.37
N ILE A 160 -2.67 2.84 -12.49
CA ILE A 160 -2.09 2.51 -13.80
C ILE A 160 -3.16 1.93 -14.72
N ARG A 161 -4.05 1.09 -14.20
CA ARG A 161 -5.19 0.58 -14.97
C ARG A 161 -6.11 1.70 -15.44
N ALA A 162 -6.44 2.65 -14.58
CA ALA A 162 -7.27 3.80 -14.92
C ALA A 162 -6.59 4.70 -15.96
N LEU A 163 -5.29 4.96 -15.81
CA LEU A 163 -4.51 5.76 -16.77
C LEU A 163 -4.44 5.07 -18.15
N VAL A 164 -4.15 3.77 -18.21
CA VAL A 164 -4.13 3.02 -19.48
C VAL A 164 -5.49 3.11 -20.19
N ARG A 165 -6.60 2.98 -19.44
CA ARG A 165 -7.94 3.13 -19.98
C ARG A 165 -8.21 4.55 -20.50
N ALA A 166 -7.92 5.57 -19.69
CA ALA A 166 -8.14 6.97 -20.07
C ALA A 166 -7.30 7.38 -21.31
N ILE A 167 -6.06 6.90 -21.41
CA ILE A 167 -5.20 7.08 -22.58
C ILE A 167 -5.82 6.40 -23.81
N ALA A 168 -6.35 5.18 -23.67
CA ALA A 168 -7.02 4.46 -24.74
C ALA A 168 -8.32 5.17 -25.21
N GLU A 169 -9.03 5.84 -24.32
CA GLU A 169 -10.19 6.68 -24.60
C GLU A 169 -9.80 8.04 -25.23
N GLY A 170 -8.52 8.37 -25.24
CA GLY A 170 -7.95 9.56 -25.89
C GLY A 170 -8.00 10.84 -25.05
N VAL A 171 -8.46 10.79 -23.80
CA VAL A 171 -8.50 11.95 -22.89
C VAL A 171 -8.10 11.52 -21.48
N VAL A 172 -7.12 12.23 -20.93
CA VAL A 172 -6.75 12.12 -19.51
C VAL A 172 -7.07 13.45 -18.84
N GLU A 173 -7.95 13.42 -17.87
CA GLU A 173 -8.27 14.58 -17.03
C GLU A 173 -7.44 14.53 -15.75
N ARG A 174 -6.92 15.67 -15.32
CA ARG A 174 -6.18 15.80 -14.07
C ARG A 174 -6.67 16.97 -13.20
N PRO A 175 -6.59 16.88 -11.88
CA PRO A 175 -6.84 18.04 -11.01
C PRO A 175 -5.65 19.01 -11.04
N GLY A 176 -5.93 20.30 -11.17
CA GLY A 176 -4.91 21.34 -11.17
C GLY A 176 -3.98 21.30 -12.37
N ASP A 177 -2.71 21.59 -12.14
CA ASP A 177 -1.67 21.70 -13.17
C ASP A 177 -0.80 20.42 -13.32
N GLY A 178 -1.07 19.37 -12.51
CA GLY A 178 -0.32 18.12 -12.56
C GLY A 178 1.11 18.18 -12.02
N SER A 179 1.48 19.27 -11.34
CA SER A 179 2.84 19.48 -10.80
C SER A 179 3.10 18.73 -9.49
N TYR A 180 2.07 18.24 -8.81
CA TYR A 180 2.21 17.46 -7.60
C TYR A 180 3.00 16.17 -7.87
N ARG A 181 3.87 15.83 -6.91
CA ARG A 181 4.84 14.76 -7.08
C ARG A 181 4.49 13.54 -6.25
N MET A 182 4.76 12.40 -6.82
CA MET A 182 4.77 11.10 -6.14
C MET A 182 6.11 10.42 -6.39
N GLN A 183 6.41 9.38 -5.65
CA GLN A 183 7.65 8.61 -5.82
C GLN A 183 7.30 7.12 -5.84
N PRO A 184 6.72 6.63 -6.96
CA PRO A 184 6.16 5.29 -7.03
C PRO A 184 7.20 4.21 -6.78
N ILE A 185 6.85 3.24 -5.92
CA ILE A 185 7.66 2.07 -5.64
C ILE A 185 7.05 0.83 -6.29
N ALA A 186 7.88 -0.05 -6.82
CA ALA A 186 7.44 -1.35 -7.32
C ALA A 186 6.85 -2.20 -6.18
N VAL A 187 5.71 -2.85 -6.43
CA VAL A 187 5.07 -3.74 -5.45
C VAL A 187 5.98 -4.88 -5.02
N ALA A 188 6.91 -5.31 -5.89
CA ALA A 188 7.92 -6.31 -5.55
C ALA A 188 8.90 -5.78 -4.48
N ASP A 189 9.40 -4.54 -4.60
CA ASP A 189 10.25 -3.92 -3.58
C ASP A 189 9.49 -3.74 -2.26
N ALA A 190 8.21 -3.38 -2.32
CA ALA A 190 7.37 -3.27 -1.14
C ALA A 190 7.19 -4.63 -0.43
N ALA A 191 6.96 -5.69 -1.21
CA ALA A 191 6.87 -7.05 -0.66
C ALA A 191 8.19 -7.52 -0.07
N ASP A 192 9.31 -7.30 -0.78
CA ASP A 192 10.65 -7.66 -0.30
C ASP A 192 11.01 -6.93 1.00
N ALA A 193 10.63 -5.65 1.14
CA ALA A 193 10.85 -4.89 2.37
C ALA A 193 10.11 -5.49 3.56
N LEU A 194 8.85 -5.88 3.36
CA LEU A 194 8.05 -6.56 4.40
C LEU A 194 8.63 -7.95 4.76
N LEU A 195 9.13 -8.70 3.77
CA LEU A 195 9.80 -9.98 4.00
C LEU A 195 11.12 -9.81 4.74
N ALA A 196 11.95 -8.84 4.34
CA ALA A 196 13.21 -8.55 5.00
C ALA A 196 12.99 -8.16 6.47
N ALA A 197 11.96 -7.36 6.76
CA ALA A 197 11.58 -7.03 8.12
C ALA A 197 11.16 -8.27 8.91
N ALA A 198 10.27 -9.10 8.34
CA ALA A 198 9.79 -10.33 8.97
C ALA A 198 10.93 -11.33 9.24
N GLY A 199 11.94 -11.38 8.37
CA GLY A 199 13.13 -12.24 8.51
C GLY A 199 14.23 -11.68 9.41
N SER A 200 14.11 -10.44 9.91
CA SER A 200 15.13 -9.85 10.78
C SER A 200 15.20 -10.57 12.13
N ALA A 201 16.41 -10.86 12.61
CA ALA A 201 16.61 -11.55 13.89
C ALA A 201 16.03 -10.75 15.06
N PRO A 202 15.33 -11.39 16.01
CA PRO A 202 14.84 -10.69 17.19
C PRO A 202 16.01 -10.11 18.02
N GLY A 203 15.87 -8.85 18.48
CA GLY A 203 16.82 -8.22 19.41
C GLY A 203 18.08 -7.62 18.79
N SER A 204 18.30 -7.74 17.48
CA SER A 204 19.47 -7.16 16.79
C SER A 204 19.32 -5.68 16.42
N ASP A 205 18.11 -5.16 16.45
CA ASP A 205 17.73 -3.81 15.97
C ASP A 205 16.98 -3.03 17.06
N PRO A 206 16.84 -1.70 16.88
CA PRO A 206 15.90 -0.93 17.69
C PRO A 206 14.51 -1.58 17.70
N PRO A 207 13.74 -1.45 18.80
CA PRO A 207 12.43 -2.06 18.89
C PRO A 207 11.46 -1.54 17.81
N HIS A 208 11.68 -0.33 17.32
CA HIS A 208 10.87 0.30 16.29
C HIS A 208 11.74 0.89 15.19
N ARG A 209 11.44 0.53 13.94
CA ARG A 209 12.09 1.08 12.74
C ARG A 209 11.02 1.70 11.85
N VAL A 210 11.36 2.79 11.16
CA VAL A 210 10.47 3.44 10.19
C VAL A 210 11.20 3.56 8.87
N PHE A 211 10.54 3.15 7.79
CA PHE A 211 11.06 3.22 6.44
C PHE A 211 10.09 3.98 5.54
N ASP A 212 10.55 5.03 4.89
CA ASP A 212 9.83 5.64 3.78
C ASP A 212 9.91 4.67 2.58
N LEU A 213 8.75 4.15 2.19
CA LEU A 213 8.64 3.13 1.15
C LEU A 213 8.41 3.83 -0.20
N VAL A 214 9.50 4.33 -0.77
CA VAL A 214 9.51 5.11 -2.01
C VAL A 214 10.41 4.48 -3.06
N GLY A 215 10.06 4.67 -4.33
CA GLY A 215 10.87 4.23 -5.47
C GLY A 215 12.13 5.08 -5.66
N PRO A 216 12.98 4.73 -6.65
CA PRO A 216 14.27 5.38 -6.82
C PRO A 216 14.18 6.83 -7.31
N GLU A 217 13.09 7.23 -7.93
CA GLU A 217 12.92 8.56 -8.54
C GLU A 217 11.55 9.17 -8.25
N PRO A 218 11.49 10.47 -7.89
CA PRO A 218 10.23 11.21 -7.85
C PRO A 218 9.77 11.56 -9.26
N ILE A 219 8.45 11.65 -9.46
CA ILE A 219 7.84 12.01 -10.74
C ILE A 219 6.61 12.90 -10.50
N THR A 220 6.37 13.88 -11.39
CA THR A 220 5.11 14.62 -11.40
C THR A 220 3.98 13.77 -12.00
N TYR A 221 2.73 14.09 -11.70
CA TYR A 221 1.59 13.37 -12.27
C TYR A 221 1.59 13.41 -13.79
N ASP A 222 1.83 14.60 -14.40
CA ASP A 222 1.89 14.74 -15.85
C ASP A 222 2.99 13.89 -16.49
N ALA A 223 4.17 13.85 -15.86
CA ALA A 223 5.25 13.00 -16.32
C ALA A 223 4.94 11.50 -16.15
N LEU A 224 4.21 11.11 -15.09
CA LEU A 224 3.74 9.73 -14.93
C LEU A 224 2.77 9.35 -16.05
N VAL A 225 1.78 10.19 -16.36
CA VAL A 225 0.84 9.97 -17.47
C VAL A 225 1.59 9.77 -18.79
N ALA A 226 2.54 10.68 -19.10
CA ALA A 226 3.35 10.57 -20.30
C ALA A 226 4.18 9.28 -20.36
N ARG A 227 4.75 8.86 -19.22
CA ARG A 227 5.53 7.62 -19.11
C ARG A 227 4.64 6.38 -19.29
N VAL A 228 3.45 6.36 -18.70
CA VAL A 228 2.45 5.28 -18.89
C VAL A 228 2.06 5.18 -20.37
N ALA A 229 1.76 6.30 -21.04
CA ALA A 229 1.44 6.32 -22.47
C ALA A 229 2.58 5.74 -23.33
N ALA A 230 3.81 6.20 -23.10
CA ALA A 230 4.99 5.69 -23.82
C ALA A 230 5.18 4.18 -23.64
N ARG A 231 5.01 3.67 -22.40
CA ARG A 231 5.14 2.22 -22.12
C ARG A 231 3.97 1.41 -22.69
N ALA A 232 2.76 1.97 -22.72
CA ALA A 232 1.60 1.38 -23.38
C ALA A 232 1.82 1.29 -24.92
N GLY A 233 2.28 2.38 -25.55
CA GLY A 233 2.59 2.43 -26.98
C GLY A 233 3.69 1.43 -27.38
N ALA A 234 4.73 1.25 -26.58
CA ALA A 234 5.77 0.24 -26.79
C ALA A 234 5.22 -1.21 -26.80
N ARG A 235 4.01 -1.42 -26.27
CA ARG A 235 3.29 -2.70 -26.26
C ARG A 235 2.16 -2.79 -27.31
N GLY A 236 2.07 -1.79 -28.20
CA GLY A 236 1.03 -1.72 -29.22
C GLY A 236 -0.35 -1.31 -28.70
N LEU A 237 -0.44 -0.79 -27.46
CA LEU A 237 -1.67 -0.20 -26.92
C LEU A 237 -1.81 1.25 -27.41
N PRO A 238 -3.03 1.85 -27.38
CA PRO A 238 -3.21 3.27 -27.65
C PRO A 238 -2.33 4.13 -26.71
N ASP A 239 -1.65 5.13 -27.28
CA ASP A 239 -0.70 6.01 -26.57
C ASP A 239 -0.94 7.50 -26.82
N ARG A 240 -1.93 7.83 -27.66
CA ARG A 240 -2.29 9.22 -27.99
C ARG A 240 -3.46 9.67 -27.14
N TYR A 241 -3.27 10.77 -26.45
CA TYR A 241 -4.27 11.35 -25.58
C TYR A 241 -4.16 12.87 -25.56
N ARG A 242 -5.24 13.51 -25.17
CA ARG A 242 -5.26 14.94 -24.83
C ARG A 242 -5.33 15.07 -23.31
N LEU A 243 -4.42 15.85 -22.74
CA LEU A 243 -4.44 16.17 -21.32
C LEU A 243 -5.39 17.36 -21.09
N THR A 244 -6.35 17.19 -20.18
CA THR A 244 -7.28 18.23 -19.74
C THR A 244 -7.11 18.50 -18.26
N SER A 245 -7.49 19.68 -17.80
CA SER A 245 -7.38 20.08 -16.41
C SER A 245 -8.73 20.48 -15.87
N VAL A 246 -8.99 20.10 -14.64
CA VAL A 246 -10.10 20.63 -13.84
C VAL A 246 -9.53 21.40 -12.64
N ALA A 247 -10.16 22.50 -12.26
CA ALA A 247 -9.71 23.23 -11.08
C ALA A 247 -9.77 22.33 -9.83
N ILE A 248 -8.77 22.44 -8.98
CA ILE A 248 -8.70 21.60 -7.73
C ILE A 248 -9.96 21.74 -6.89
N ALA A 249 -10.50 22.98 -6.77
CA ALA A 249 -11.76 23.21 -6.05
C ALA A 249 -12.97 22.49 -6.67
N GLU A 250 -12.96 22.28 -7.99
CA GLU A 250 -13.99 21.49 -8.68
C GLU A 250 -13.81 20.00 -8.42
N ALA A 251 -12.57 19.51 -8.52
CA ALA A 251 -12.27 18.10 -8.17
C ALA A 251 -12.66 17.79 -6.71
N ASP A 252 -12.40 18.69 -5.77
CA ASP A 252 -12.82 18.58 -4.37
C ASP A 252 -14.36 18.51 -4.24
N ARG A 253 -15.10 19.34 -4.98
CA ARG A 253 -16.57 19.29 -4.97
C ARG A 253 -17.09 17.96 -5.51
N GLN A 254 -16.54 17.48 -6.61
CA GLN A 254 -16.92 16.20 -7.22
C GLN A 254 -16.60 15.04 -6.28
N ALA A 255 -15.42 15.02 -5.66
CA ALA A 255 -15.03 14.00 -4.70
C ALA A 255 -16.02 13.91 -3.52
N ARG A 256 -16.50 15.07 -3.01
CA ARG A 256 -17.51 15.15 -1.93
C ARG A 256 -18.91 14.74 -2.40
N ALA A 257 -19.27 15.02 -3.66
CA ALA A 257 -20.59 14.74 -4.20
C ALA A 257 -20.80 13.28 -4.61
N GLY A 258 -19.77 12.48 -4.73
CA GLY A 258 -19.90 11.07 -5.12
C GLY A 258 -18.64 10.42 -5.62
N GLY A 259 -17.63 11.21 -5.88
CA GLY A 259 -16.31 10.78 -6.31
C GLY A 259 -15.80 11.57 -7.53
N TYR A 260 -14.52 11.91 -7.52
CA TYR A 260 -13.79 12.45 -8.66
C TYR A 260 -13.05 11.29 -9.35
N HIS A 261 -13.52 10.87 -10.52
CA HIS A 261 -13.07 9.62 -11.17
C HIS A 261 -13.08 8.40 -10.21
N GLY A 262 -14.09 8.35 -9.34
CA GLY A 262 -14.22 7.31 -8.32
C GLY A 262 -13.45 7.57 -7.02
N MET A 263 -12.56 8.56 -6.99
CA MET A 263 -11.82 8.95 -5.77
C MET A 263 -12.71 9.71 -4.80
N LYS A 264 -12.64 9.35 -3.53
CA LYS A 264 -13.20 10.09 -2.40
C LYS A 264 -12.26 11.23 -1.97
N PRO A 265 -12.70 12.18 -1.13
CA PRO A 265 -11.86 13.31 -0.71
C PRO A 265 -10.48 12.92 -0.17
N ASP A 266 -10.43 11.91 0.71
CA ASP A 266 -9.17 11.46 1.30
C ASP A 266 -8.21 10.85 0.25
N GLU A 267 -8.74 10.14 -0.75
CA GLU A 267 -7.95 9.59 -1.86
C GLU A 267 -7.43 10.69 -2.80
N LEU A 268 -8.24 11.73 -3.03
CA LEU A 268 -7.83 12.91 -3.80
C LEU A 268 -6.75 13.69 -3.05
N ASP A 269 -6.84 13.82 -1.72
CA ASP A 269 -5.80 14.45 -0.90
C ASP A 269 -4.49 13.66 -0.95
N CYS A 270 -4.53 12.32 -0.90
CA CYS A 270 -3.37 11.47 -1.10
C CYS A 270 -2.73 11.66 -2.48
N LEU A 271 -3.53 11.84 -3.55
CA LEU A 271 -3.00 12.11 -4.88
C LEU A 271 -2.31 13.48 -4.97
N LEU A 272 -2.88 14.50 -4.31
CA LEU A 272 -2.44 15.90 -4.44
C LEU A 272 -1.37 16.30 -3.43
N CYS A 273 -1.12 15.53 -2.39
CA CYS A 273 -0.01 15.80 -1.47
C CYS A 273 1.34 15.38 -2.11
N ASP A 274 2.37 16.17 -1.83
CA ASP A 274 3.71 15.98 -2.42
C ASP A 274 4.44 14.85 -1.68
N GLU A 275 4.30 13.61 -2.16
CA GLU A 275 4.81 12.39 -1.52
C GLU A 275 6.19 11.97 -2.03
N VAL A 276 7.23 12.66 -1.58
CA VAL A 276 8.64 12.35 -1.93
C VAL A 276 9.52 12.23 -0.68
N ALA A 277 10.48 11.31 -0.70
CA ALA A 277 11.42 11.05 0.39
C ALA A 277 12.77 10.52 -0.15
N ASP A 278 13.74 10.27 0.77
CA ASP A 278 15.01 9.62 0.42
C ASP A 278 14.83 8.10 0.29
N ALA A 279 15.08 7.56 -0.89
CA ALA A 279 15.02 6.12 -1.16
C ALA A 279 16.25 5.35 -0.63
N GLY A 280 17.33 6.05 -0.28
CA GLY A 280 18.60 5.44 0.13
C GLY A 280 18.50 4.51 1.34
N PRO A 281 17.81 4.87 2.43
CA PRO A 281 17.62 3.98 3.58
C PRO A 281 16.95 2.66 3.23
N LEU A 282 15.92 2.67 2.38
CA LEU A 282 15.23 1.46 1.94
C LEU A 282 16.12 0.58 1.06
N ALA A 283 16.85 1.17 0.10
CA ALA A 283 17.78 0.43 -0.76
C ALA A 283 18.89 -0.24 0.06
N ARG A 284 19.44 0.44 1.08
CA ARG A 284 20.41 -0.14 2.02
C ARG A 284 19.80 -1.28 2.84
N PHE A 285 18.58 -1.11 3.31
CA PHE A 285 17.87 -2.15 4.06
C PHE A 285 17.66 -3.42 3.23
N LEU A 286 17.32 -3.27 1.95
CA LEU A 286 17.16 -4.38 1.01
C LEU A 286 18.51 -4.95 0.49
N GLY A 287 19.62 -4.24 0.70
CA GLY A 287 20.95 -4.66 0.22
C GLY A 287 21.08 -4.66 -1.31
N ARG A 288 20.20 -3.96 -2.03
CA ARG A 288 20.17 -3.89 -3.50
C ARG A 288 19.54 -2.58 -3.98
N PRO A 289 19.81 -2.17 -5.24
CA PRO A 289 19.05 -1.10 -5.88
C PRO A 289 17.55 -1.43 -5.94
N LEU A 290 16.73 -0.39 -5.87
CA LEU A 290 15.28 -0.49 -6.06
C LEU A 290 14.94 -0.64 -7.55
N ILE A 291 13.82 -1.26 -7.83
CA ILE A 291 13.28 -1.44 -9.18
C ILE A 291 12.91 -0.07 -9.76
N GLY A 292 13.42 0.25 -10.96
CA GLY A 292 13.10 1.50 -11.66
C GLY A 292 11.64 1.56 -12.09
N LEU A 293 11.10 2.78 -12.17
CA LEU A 293 9.69 3.01 -12.48
C LEU A 293 9.27 2.38 -13.81
N ASP A 294 10.11 2.45 -14.85
CA ASP A 294 9.78 1.86 -16.16
C ASP A 294 9.56 0.35 -16.08
N ALA A 295 10.42 -0.36 -15.34
CA ALA A 295 10.26 -1.81 -15.15
C ALA A 295 8.99 -2.14 -14.35
N ALA A 296 8.65 -1.34 -13.34
CA ALA A 296 7.41 -1.50 -12.57
C ALA A 296 6.16 -1.24 -13.44
N LEU A 297 6.20 -0.19 -14.29
CA LEU A 297 5.13 0.13 -15.23
C LEU A 297 4.94 -0.97 -16.27
N ASP A 298 6.03 -1.54 -16.80
CA ASP A 298 5.97 -2.61 -17.79
C ASP A 298 5.21 -3.82 -17.27
N VAL A 299 5.47 -4.23 -16.04
CA VAL A 299 4.77 -5.38 -15.42
C VAL A 299 3.31 -5.03 -15.11
N ALA A 300 3.05 -3.80 -14.64
CA ALA A 300 1.69 -3.33 -14.35
C ALA A 300 0.82 -3.27 -15.61
N ILE A 301 1.34 -2.68 -16.70
CA ILE A 301 0.62 -2.52 -17.98
C ILE A 301 0.39 -3.89 -18.66
N ALA A 302 1.38 -4.78 -18.61
CA ALA A 302 1.21 -6.14 -19.14
C ALA A 302 0.03 -6.89 -18.49
N ALA A 303 -0.17 -6.71 -17.19
CA ALA A 303 -1.29 -7.31 -16.48
C ALA A 303 -2.65 -6.71 -16.86
N VAL A 304 -2.70 -5.42 -17.26
CA VAL A 304 -3.94 -4.81 -17.79
C VAL A 304 -4.34 -5.44 -19.10
N SER A 305 -3.36 -5.65 -20.02
CA SER A 305 -3.60 -6.23 -21.36
C SER A 305 -4.06 -7.70 -21.33
N SER A 306 -3.69 -8.46 -20.29
CA SER A 306 -4.07 -9.87 -20.15
C SER A 306 -5.43 -10.11 -19.49
N SER A 307 -6.07 -9.04 -18.98
CA SER A 307 -7.35 -9.11 -18.25
C SER A 307 -8.55 -8.61 -19.07
N GLY A 308 -8.37 -8.19 -20.33
CA GLY A 308 -9.37 -7.82 -21.33
C GLY A 308 -9.52 -8.91 -22.37
#